data_90f076e08360e9212c60875bd7999c78
#
_entry.id   90f076e08360e9212c60875bd7999c78
#
_cell.length_a   1.000
_cell.length_b   1.000
_cell.length_c   1.000
_cell.angle_alpha   90.00
_cell.angle_beta   90.00
_cell.angle_gamma   90.00
#
_symmetry.space_group_name_H-M   'P 1'
#
loop_
_entity.id
_entity.type
_entity.pdbx_description
1 polymer ?
#
loop_
_entity_poly.entity_id
_entity_poly.type
_entity_poly.pdbx_seq_one_letter_code
_entity_poly.pdbx_strand_id
1 'polypeptide(L)'
;MVRPDRDLLDGVVELDQSFLGGQSKGRKGGSSDKVPVTIAVERAPRGRLGRVRLELADTRGGLDMIEFACQVVTPGATIHTDGARMFTRLADRGYAHHATPGYKAADLDAVMPGPHLVSSLLKRWIAGTLHYRLSYRHMPYYLDEFTFRFNRRNSRARGMLFYRLLQQAVDTDPHSLQELIRGH
;
A
#
# COMPACT_ATOMS: atom_id res chain seq x y z
N MET A 1 -1.89 13.91 -5.31
CA MET A 1 -3.12 13.12 -5.01
C MET A 1 -3.22 12.72 -3.55
N VAL A 2 -2.20 12.86 -2.79
CA VAL A 2 -2.19 12.60 -1.35
C VAL A 2 -2.34 13.91 -0.59
N ARG A 3 -3.34 13.99 0.29
CA ARG A 3 -3.48 15.13 1.21
C ARG A 3 -2.57 14.91 2.43
N PRO A 4 -1.92 15.96 2.96
CA PRO A 4 -1.11 15.82 4.17
C PRO A 4 -1.95 15.34 5.37
N ASP A 5 -3.18 15.81 5.51
CA ASP A 5 -4.09 15.52 6.64
C ASP A 5 -5.11 14.43 6.31
N ARG A 6 -4.69 13.35 5.67
CA ARG A 6 -5.62 12.24 5.40
C ARG A 6 -5.91 11.43 6.66
N ASP A 7 -7.19 11.08 6.85
CA ASP A 7 -7.64 10.26 7.98
C ASP A 7 -6.85 8.95 8.09
N LEU A 8 -6.46 8.58 9.29
CA LEU A 8 -5.82 7.30 9.56
C LEU A 8 -6.79 6.14 9.32
N LEU A 9 -6.25 4.97 9.02
CA LEU A 9 -7.02 3.73 8.98
C LEU A 9 -7.40 3.32 10.40
N ASP A 10 -8.60 2.77 10.59
CA ASP A 10 -9.12 2.46 11.91
C ASP A 10 -9.77 1.08 11.98
N GLY A 11 -10.08 0.63 13.21
CA GLY A 11 -10.70 -0.66 13.48
C GLY A 11 -9.72 -1.83 13.25
N VAL A 12 -10.02 -2.71 12.30
CA VAL A 12 -9.14 -3.83 11.93
C VAL A 12 -8.43 -3.50 10.64
N VAL A 13 -7.10 -3.53 10.66
CA VAL A 13 -6.24 -3.24 9.51
C VAL A 13 -5.36 -4.45 9.22
N GLU A 14 -5.42 -4.95 8.00
CA GLU A 14 -4.51 -6.00 7.52
C GLU A 14 -3.26 -5.34 6.95
N LEU A 15 -2.09 -5.81 7.39
CA LEU A 15 -0.78 -5.28 6.99
C LEU A 15 0.10 -6.38 6.41
N ASP A 16 0.58 -6.18 5.19
CA ASP A 16 1.44 -7.12 4.49
C ASP A 16 2.36 -6.41 3.49
N GLN A 17 3.36 -7.12 2.99
CA GLN A 17 4.29 -6.65 1.97
C GLN A 17 4.11 -7.44 0.68
N SER A 18 4.04 -6.73 -0.43
CA SER A 18 4.01 -7.33 -1.77
C SER A 18 5.16 -6.82 -2.62
N PHE A 19 5.50 -7.59 -3.64
CA PHE A 19 6.59 -7.26 -4.56
C PHE A 19 6.04 -6.95 -5.94
N LEU A 20 6.41 -5.78 -6.47
CA LEU A 20 6.09 -5.33 -7.82
C LEU A 20 7.30 -5.50 -8.74
N GLY A 21 7.05 -5.78 -10.00
CA GLY A 21 8.07 -5.93 -11.04
C GLY A 21 8.03 -7.30 -11.72
N GLY A 22 8.63 -7.35 -12.91
CA GLY A 22 8.72 -8.56 -13.73
C GLY A 22 9.88 -9.47 -13.30
N GLN A 23 9.91 -10.68 -13.85
CA GLN A 23 11.12 -11.51 -13.84
C GLN A 23 12.13 -10.90 -14.82
N SER A 24 13.31 -10.55 -14.32
CA SER A 24 14.43 -10.25 -15.23
C SER A 24 14.84 -11.55 -15.94
N LYS A 25 14.62 -11.61 -17.26
CA LYS A 25 15.12 -12.73 -18.07
C LYS A 25 16.65 -12.75 -18.01
N GLY A 26 17.23 -13.79 -17.44
CA GLY A 26 18.63 -14.14 -17.68
C GLY A 26 19.61 -14.01 -16.49
N ARG A 27 19.20 -13.64 -15.28
CA ARG A 27 20.09 -13.68 -14.13
C ARG A 27 19.77 -14.84 -13.18
N LYS A 28 20.50 -15.93 -13.30
CA LYS A 28 20.59 -16.97 -12.26
C LYS A 28 21.32 -16.34 -11.05
N GLY A 29 20.60 -16.19 -9.90
CA GLY A 29 21.20 -15.81 -8.64
C GLY A 29 21.40 -14.31 -8.37
N GLY A 30 20.76 -13.41 -9.13
CA GLY A 30 20.80 -11.98 -8.86
C GLY A 30 19.60 -11.51 -8.05
N SER A 31 19.79 -10.46 -7.25
CA SER A 31 18.74 -9.67 -6.61
C SER A 31 17.54 -9.50 -7.57
N SER A 32 16.36 -9.92 -7.14
CA SER A 32 15.16 -9.70 -7.96
C SER A 32 14.94 -8.19 -8.06
N ASP A 33 14.81 -7.66 -9.27
CA ASP A 33 14.46 -6.25 -9.55
C ASP A 33 13.03 -5.91 -9.07
N LYS A 34 12.52 -6.70 -8.14
CA LYS A 34 11.19 -6.53 -7.55
C LYS A 34 11.23 -5.47 -6.46
N VAL A 35 10.35 -4.53 -6.61
CA VAL A 35 10.17 -3.42 -5.69
C VAL A 35 9.22 -3.83 -4.57
N PRO A 36 9.63 -3.79 -3.29
CA PRO A 36 8.75 -4.06 -2.18
C PRO A 36 7.78 -2.90 -1.96
N VAL A 37 6.50 -3.24 -1.78
CA VAL A 37 5.43 -2.29 -1.45
C VAL A 37 4.71 -2.77 -0.21
N THR A 38 4.65 -1.94 0.80
CA THR A 38 3.87 -2.17 2.00
C THR A 38 2.42 -1.80 1.74
N ILE A 39 1.51 -2.66 2.16
CA ILE A 39 0.06 -2.55 1.93
C ILE A 39 -0.65 -2.61 3.27
N ALA A 40 -1.37 -1.56 3.64
CA ALA A 40 -2.31 -1.55 4.75
C ALA A 40 -3.74 -1.44 4.23
N VAL A 41 -4.61 -2.34 4.66
CA VAL A 41 -6.01 -2.43 4.21
C VAL A 41 -6.94 -2.45 5.40
N GLU A 42 -7.82 -1.46 5.50
CA GLU A 42 -8.89 -1.39 6.49
C GLU A 42 -9.99 -2.41 6.16
N ARG A 43 -10.42 -3.17 7.15
CA ARG A 43 -11.55 -4.09 7.02
C ARG A 43 -12.86 -3.36 7.31
N ALA A 44 -13.70 -3.26 6.31
CA ALA A 44 -15.04 -2.73 6.47
C ALA A 44 -16.02 -3.82 6.90
N PRO A 45 -17.20 -3.48 7.45
CA PRO A 45 -18.23 -4.44 7.84
C PRO A 45 -18.59 -5.40 6.72
N ARG A 46 -18.99 -6.61 7.10
CA ARG A 46 -19.39 -7.72 6.18
C ARG A 46 -18.23 -8.19 5.27
N GLY A 47 -16.99 -8.15 5.76
CA GLY A 47 -15.82 -8.65 5.03
C GLY A 47 -15.40 -7.81 3.81
N ARG A 48 -15.99 -6.63 3.62
CA ARG A 48 -15.60 -5.74 2.52
C ARG A 48 -14.28 -5.04 2.84
N LEU A 49 -13.55 -4.64 1.79
CA LEU A 49 -12.36 -3.82 1.95
C LEU A 49 -12.76 -2.36 2.12
N GLY A 50 -12.20 -1.72 3.12
CA GLY A 50 -12.28 -0.29 3.38
C GLY A 50 -11.28 0.51 2.57
N ARG A 51 -10.60 1.42 3.25
CA ARG A 51 -9.54 2.26 2.68
C ARG A 51 -8.22 1.49 2.63
N VAL A 52 -7.35 1.90 1.73
CA VAL A 52 -5.99 1.36 1.64
C VAL A 52 -4.95 2.47 1.78
N ARG A 53 -3.76 2.08 2.23
CA ARG A 53 -2.53 2.88 2.18
C ARG A 53 -1.45 2.00 1.58
N LEU A 54 -0.67 2.58 0.68
CA LEU A 54 0.44 1.92 0.01
C LEU A 54 1.67 2.80 0.16
N GLU A 55 2.81 2.18 0.38
CA GLU A 55 4.10 2.85 0.43
C GLU A 55 5.18 1.98 -0.19
N LEU A 56 6.12 2.63 -0.84
CA LEU A 56 7.32 2.00 -1.32
C LEU A 56 8.22 1.69 -0.12
N ALA A 57 8.58 0.44 0.08
CA ALA A 57 9.52 0.08 1.12
C ALA A 57 10.96 0.15 0.57
N ASP A 58 11.84 0.82 1.29
CA ASP A 58 13.26 0.92 0.92
C ASP A 58 13.98 -0.41 1.14
N THR A 59 13.56 -1.15 2.15
CA THR A 59 14.13 -2.44 2.52
C THR A 59 13.05 -3.51 2.67
N ARG A 60 13.48 -4.78 2.69
CA ARG A 60 12.61 -5.92 3.04
C ARG A 60 12.51 -6.09 4.55
N GLY A 61 12.80 -5.04 5.31
CA GLY A 61 12.88 -5.05 6.76
C GLY A 61 11.57 -4.69 7.43
N GLY A 62 11.31 -5.29 8.59
CA GLY A 62 10.08 -5.06 9.33
C GLY A 62 9.99 -3.72 10.03
N LEU A 63 11.10 -3.00 10.19
CA LEU A 63 11.10 -1.67 10.81
C LEU A 63 10.33 -0.68 9.97
N ASP A 64 10.55 -0.66 8.65
CA ASP A 64 9.86 0.22 7.72
C ASP A 64 8.34 -0.02 7.76
N MET A 65 7.93 -1.28 7.87
CA MET A 65 6.51 -1.64 7.95
C MET A 65 5.85 -1.19 9.26
N ILE A 66 6.58 -1.22 10.38
CA ILE A 66 6.10 -0.72 11.66
C ILE A 66 5.97 0.80 11.64
N GLU A 67 6.96 1.50 11.11
CA GLU A 67 6.92 2.96 10.95
C GLU A 67 5.78 3.38 10.02
N PHE A 68 5.62 2.70 8.91
CA PHE A 68 4.48 2.90 8.02
C PHE A 68 3.14 2.68 8.75
N ALA A 69 3.00 1.60 9.53
CA ALA A 69 1.79 1.37 10.32
C ALA A 69 1.52 2.53 11.28
N CYS A 70 2.55 3.04 11.98
CA CYS A 70 2.41 4.19 12.89
C CYS A 70 1.97 5.48 12.18
N GLN A 71 2.33 5.64 10.91
CA GLN A 71 1.96 6.82 10.12
C GLN A 71 0.54 6.74 9.55
N VAL A 72 0.02 5.54 9.31
CA VAL A 72 -1.23 5.38 8.55
C VAL A 72 -2.38 4.74 9.33
N VAL A 73 -2.12 4.18 10.52
CA VAL A 73 -3.12 3.48 11.34
C VAL A 73 -3.33 4.20 12.67
N THR A 74 -4.58 4.34 13.09
CA THR A 74 -4.94 4.94 14.37
C THR A 74 -4.34 4.15 15.54
N PRO A 75 -3.64 4.78 16.50
CA PRO A 75 -3.19 4.11 17.72
C PRO A 75 -4.34 3.41 18.44
N GLY A 76 -4.11 2.18 18.92
CA GLY A 76 -5.14 1.35 19.55
C GLY A 76 -5.95 0.49 18.58
N ALA A 77 -5.82 0.67 17.26
CA ALA A 77 -6.43 -0.20 16.27
C ALA A 77 -5.86 -1.63 16.31
N THR A 78 -6.59 -2.58 15.77
CA THR A 78 -6.13 -3.97 15.62
C THR A 78 -5.39 -4.13 14.31
N ILE A 79 -4.11 -4.54 14.34
CA ILE A 79 -3.34 -4.85 13.14
C ILE A 79 -3.21 -6.36 13.00
N HIS A 80 -3.65 -6.88 11.85
CA HIS A 80 -3.57 -8.28 11.48
C HIS A 80 -2.43 -8.49 10.49
N THR A 81 -1.53 -9.45 10.77
CA THR A 81 -0.35 -9.77 9.94
C THR A 81 -0.19 -11.27 9.75
N ASP A 82 0.75 -11.68 8.89
CA ASP A 82 1.17 -13.08 8.69
C ASP A 82 1.92 -13.71 9.86
N GLY A 83 2.17 -12.95 10.93
CA GLY A 83 2.84 -13.42 12.14
C GLY A 83 4.35 -13.49 12.03
N ALA A 84 4.99 -12.86 11.06
CA ALA A 84 6.44 -12.71 11.04
C ALA A 84 6.94 -12.03 12.33
N ARG A 85 8.09 -12.47 12.85
CA ARG A 85 8.64 -11.99 14.13
C ARG A 85 8.82 -10.48 14.23
N MET A 86 9.05 -9.84 13.09
CA MET A 86 9.21 -8.37 13.03
C MET A 86 8.00 -7.61 13.55
N PHE A 87 6.80 -8.17 13.42
CA PHE A 87 5.55 -7.52 13.82
C PHE A 87 5.26 -7.58 15.33
N THR A 88 6.01 -8.33 16.14
CA THR A 88 5.83 -8.36 17.59
C THR A 88 5.98 -6.97 18.23
N ARG A 89 6.77 -6.09 17.62
CA ARG A 89 6.98 -4.71 18.07
C ARG A 89 5.78 -3.78 17.85
N LEU A 90 4.75 -4.21 17.12
CA LEU A 90 3.50 -3.45 16.98
C LEU A 90 2.78 -3.26 18.33
N ALA A 91 2.83 -4.27 19.19
CA ALA A 91 2.29 -4.18 20.53
C ALA A 91 2.98 -3.09 21.36
N ASP A 92 4.29 -2.94 21.23
CA ASP A 92 5.08 -1.89 21.93
C ASP A 92 4.71 -0.47 21.45
N ARG A 93 4.09 -0.37 20.27
CA ARG A 93 3.60 0.89 19.69
C ARG A 93 2.12 1.16 19.98
N GLY A 94 1.50 0.35 20.83
CA GLY A 94 0.12 0.55 21.28
C GLY A 94 -0.96 -0.02 20.36
N TYR A 95 -0.62 -0.94 19.45
CA TYR A 95 -1.57 -1.64 18.60
C TYR A 95 -1.97 -3.00 19.17
N ALA A 96 -3.23 -3.38 19.01
CA ALA A 96 -3.65 -4.74 19.24
C ALA A 96 -3.17 -5.59 18.06
N HIS A 97 -2.13 -6.42 18.26
CA HIS A 97 -1.57 -7.23 17.19
C HIS A 97 -2.18 -8.63 17.16
N HIS A 98 -2.77 -9.00 16.01
CA HIS A 98 -3.28 -10.33 15.72
C HIS A 98 -2.44 -10.97 14.61
N ALA A 99 -1.70 -12.00 14.98
CA ALA A 99 -0.82 -12.72 14.07
C ALA A 99 -1.48 -14.04 13.61
N THR A 100 -1.54 -14.26 12.31
CA THR A 100 -1.92 -15.57 11.76
C THR A 100 -0.75 -16.13 10.95
N PRO A 101 0.08 -16.98 11.56
CA PRO A 101 1.23 -17.56 10.88
C PRO A 101 0.84 -18.29 9.60
N GLY A 102 1.46 -17.92 8.48
CA GLY A 102 1.13 -18.48 7.17
C GLY A 102 1.29 -20.00 7.08
N TYR A 103 2.24 -20.58 7.87
CA TYR A 103 2.42 -22.03 7.92
C TYR A 103 1.29 -22.78 8.66
N LYS A 104 0.45 -22.07 9.42
CA LYS A 104 -0.71 -22.63 10.13
C LYS A 104 -2.03 -22.43 9.36
N ALA A 105 -2.02 -21.58 8.37
CA ALA A 105 -3.19 -21.32 7.56
C ALA A 105 -3.23 -22.29 6.38
N ALA A 106 -4.29 -23.07 6.26
CA ALA A 106 -4.52 -23.92 5.09
C ALA A 106 -4.69 -23.06 3.81
N ASP A 107 -5.13 -21.81 3.97
CA ASP A 107 -5.29 -20.82 2.91
C ASP A 107 -5.02 -19.43 3.46
N LEU A 108 -3.89 -18.84 3.08
CA LEU A 108 -3.51 -17.47 3.46
C LEU A 108 -4.46 -16.42 2.89
N ASP A 109 -4.98 -16.66 1.68
CA ASP A 109 -5.92 -15.76 1.04
C ASP A 109 -7.25 -15.68 1.79
N ALA A 110 -7.64 -16.76 2.48
CA ALA A 110 -8.83 -16.77 3.33
C ALA A 110 -8.61 -15.98 4.64
N VAL A 111 -7.38 -15.91 5.14
CA VAL A 111 -7.05 -15.30 6.42
C VAL A 111 -6.80 -13.80 6.30
N MET A 112 -6.06 -13.39 5.27
CA MET A 112 -5.71 -11.99 4.98
C MET A 112 -6.03 -11.63 3.52
N PRO A 113 -7.31 -11.63 3.14
CA PRO A 113 -7.70 -11.44 1.74
C PRO A 113 -7.42 -10.00 1.23
N GLY A 114 -7.35 -9.02 2.12
CA GLY A 114 -7.24 -7.62 1.76
C GLY A 114 -5.95 -7.28 1.02
N PRO A 115 -4.77 -7.45 1.63
CA PRO A 115 -3.50 -7.15 0.99
C PRO A 115 -3.28 -7.95 -0.30
N HIS A 116 -3.63 -9.23 -0.32
CA HIS A 116 -3.51 -10.09 -1.49
C HIS A 116 -4.37 -9.60 -2.65
N LEU A 117 -5.64 -9.25 -2.39
CA LEU A 117 -6.53 -8.70 -3.39
C LEU A 117 -6.04 -7.34 -3.90
N VAL A 118 -5.64 -6.43 -3.00
CA VAL A 118 -5.10 -5.11 -3.36
C VAL A 118 -3.84 -5.27 -4.21
N SER A 119 -2.92 -6.15 -3.82
CA SER A 119 -1.71 -6.47 -4.59
C SER A 119 -2.04 -6.97 -6.00
N SER A 120 -2.99 -7.89 -6.11
CA SER A 120 -3.43 -8.43 -7.39
C SER A 120 -4.03 -7.36 -8.30
N LEU A 121 -4.86 -6.47 -7.74
CA LEU A 121 -5.46 -5.36 -8.47
C LEU A 121 -4.40 -4.33 -8.90
N LEU A 122 -3.46 -4.01 -8.01
CA LEU A 122 -2.35 -3.10 -8.30
C LEU A 122 -1.49 -3.65 -9.45
N LYS A 123 -1.09 -4.92 -9.38
CA LYS A 123 -0.32 -5.59 -10.44
C LYS A 123 -1.04 -5.58 -11.79
N ARG A 124 -2.35 -5.85 -11.76
CA ARG A 124 -3.20 -5.81 -12.98
C ARG A 124 -3.29 -4.40 -13.55
N TRP A 125 -3.48 -3.39 -12.70
CA TRP A 125 -3.54 -2.01 -13.13
C TRP A 125 -2.21 -1.54 -13.74
N ILE A 126 -1.08 -1.87 -13.11
CA ILE A 126 0.27 -1.60 -13.62
C ILE A 126 0.48 -2.26 -14.99
N ALA A 127 0.11 -3.54 -15.12
CA ALA A 127 0.24 -4.28 -16.37
C ALA A 127 -0.58 -3.64 -17.51
N GLY A 128 -1.83 -3.28 -17.21
CA GLY A 128 -2.77 -2.75 -18.20
C GLY A 128 -2.52 -1.29 -18.58
N THR A 129 -2.02 -0.48 -17.65
CA THR A 129 -1.86 0.97 -17.86
C THR A 129 -0.42 1.34 -18.23
N LEU A 130 0.56 0.73 -17.58
CA LEU A 130 1.97 1.08 -17.71
C LEU A 130 2.78 0.03 -18.50
N HIS A 131 2.14 -1.05 -18.97
CA HIS A 131 2.80 -2.13 -19.73
C HIS A 131 4.09 -2.62 -19.06
N TYR A 132 4.10 -2.71 -17.72
CA TYR A 132 5.27 -3.05 -16.88
C TYR A 132 6.48 -2.11 -17.04
N ARG A 133 6.35 -0.96 -17.67
CA ARG A 133 7.41 0.05 -17.72
C ARG A 133 7.37 0.89 -16.45
N LEU A 134 7.87 0.29 -15.38
CA LEU A 134 7.94 0.93 -14.07
C LEU A 134 9.32 1.56 -13.89
N SER A 135 9.32 2.83 -13.55
CA SER A 135 10.50 3.48 -12.97
C SER A 135 10.36 3.46 -11.44
N TYR A 136 11.36 2.98 -10.74
CA TYR A 136 11.42 3.02 -9.26
C TYR A 136 11.15 4.42 -8.74
N ARG A 137 11.76 5.42 -9.37
CA ARG A 137 11.61 6.84 -9.08
C ARG A 137 10.15 7.31 -9.10
N HIS A 138 9.36 6.85 -10.06
CA HIS A 138 7.98 7.28 -10.24
C HIS A 138 6.97 6.38 -9.52
N MET A 139 7.44 5.32 -8.86
CA MET A 139 6.57 4.38 -8.17
C MET A 139 5.68 5.04 -7.13
N PRO A 140 6.15 5.98 -6.29
CA PRO A 140 5.29 6.65 -5.31
C PRO A 140 4.08 7.33 -5.95
N TYR A 141 4.24 7.98 -7.11
CA TYR A 141 3.14 8.64 -7.82
C TYR A 141 2.09 7.62 -8.33
N TYR A 142 2.54 6.47 -8.80
CA TYR A 142 1.65 5.40 -9.23
C TYR A 142 0.89 4.79 -8.06
N LEU A 143 1.56 4.58 -6.92
CA LEU A 143 0.91 4.11 -5.70
C LEU A 143 -0.13 5.11 -5.19
N ASP A 144 0.16 6.40 -5.27
CA ASP A 144 -0.77 7.47 -4.89
C ASP A 144 -1.99 7.51 -5.81
N GLU A 145 -1.80 7.40 -7.12
CA GLU A 145 -2.91 7.34 -8.07
C GLU A 145 -3.80 6.12 -7.83
N PHE A 146 -3.19 4.95 -7.66
CA PHE A 146 -3.93 3.73 -7.37
C PHE A 146 -4.71 3.86 -6.06
N THR A 147 -4.07 4.34 -5.00
CA THR A 147 -4.69 4.57 -3.68
C THR A 147 -5.86 5.54 -3.77
N PHE A 148 -5.70 6.64 -4.51
CA PHE A 148 -6.77 7.62 -4.74
C PHE A 148 -7.97 6.98 -5.43
N ARG A 149 -7.77 6.24 -6.51
CA ARG A 149 -8.81 5.55 -7.28
C ARG A 149 -9.48 4.45 -6.44
N PHE A 150 -8.70 3.63 -5.76
CA PHE A 150 -9.21 2.53 -4.95
C PHE A 150 -10.10 3.03 -3.81
N ASN A 151 -9.63 4.03 -3.05
CA ASN A 151 -10.37 4.56 -1.91
C ASN A 151 -11.69 5.26 -2.31
N ARG A 152 -11.81 5.66 -3.57
CA ARG A 152 -13.02 6.32 -4.11
C ARG A 152 -13.84 5.44 -5.06
N ARG A 153 -13.52 4.15 -5.18
CA ARG A 153 -14.17 3.21 -6.10
C ARG A 153 -15.69 3.13 -5.94
N ASN A 154 -16.18 3.37 -4.73
CA ASN A 154 -17.61 3.34 -4.40
C ASN A 154 -18.27 4.74 -4.36
N SER A 155 -17.55 5.79 -4.81
CA SER A 155 -18.11 7.14 -4.81
C SER A 155 -19.26 7.26 -5.81
N ARG A 156 -20.42 7.70 -5.32
CA ARG A 156 -21.60 7.97 -6.16
C ARG A 156 -21.51 9.32 -6.88
N ALA A 157 -20.73 10.26 -6.33
CA ALA A 157 -20.55 11.61 -6.87
C ALA A 157 -19.27 11.70 -7.71
N ARG A 158 -19.26 11.09 -8.88
CA ARG A 158 -18.06 11.03 -9.75
C ARG A 158 -17.59 12.42 -10.21
N GLY A 159 -18.50 13.34 -10.47
CA GLY A 159 -18.15 14.73 -10.81
C GLY A 159 -17.35 15.43 -9.71
N MET A 160 -17.67 15.15 -8.45
CA MET A 160 -16.93 15.69 -7.31
C MET A 160 -15.50 15.14 -7.19
N LEU A 161 -15.18 14.01 -7.81
CA LEU A 161 -13.81 13.49 -7.82
C LEU A 161 -12.88 14.38 -8.63
N PHE A 162 -13.34 14.87 -9.78
CA PHE A 162 -12.58 15.83 -10.59
C PHE A 162 -12.37 17.14 -9.85
N TYR A 163 -13.42 17.67 -9.24
CA TYR A 163 -13.34 18.89 -8.44
C TYR A 163 -12.32 18.74 -7.29
N ARG A 164 -12.34 17.64 -6.57
CA ARG A 164 -11.37 17.35 -5.50
C ARG A 164 -9.94 17.20 -6.01
N LEU A 165 -9.75 16.62 -7.20
CA LEU A 165 -8.42 16.57 -7.84
C LEU A 165 -7.91 17.97 -8.16
N LEU A 166 -8.77 18.84 -8.69
CA LEU A 166 -8.40 20.23 -8.96
C LEU A 166 -8.05 20.98 -7.68
N GLN A 167 -8.85 20.86 -6.63
CA GLN A 167 -8.53 21.46 -5.32
C GLN A 167 -7.15 21.01 -4.83
N GLN A 168 -6.88 19.71 -4.85
CA GLN A 168 -5.57 19.17 -4.41
C GLN A 168 -4.43 19.64 -5.31
N ALA A 169 -4.65 19.79 -6.60
CA ALA A 169 -3.64 20.29 -7.53
C ALA A 169 -3.29 21.76 -7.28
N VAL A 170 -4.27 22.58 -6.87
CA VAL A 170 -4.04 23.98 -6.51
C VAL A 170 -3.30 24.13 -5.18
N ASP A 171 -3.58 23.22 -4.23
CA ASP A 171 -2.98 23.22 -2.89
C ASP A 171 -1.59 22.52 -2.84
N THR A 172 -1.12 22.00 -3.97
CA THR A 172 0.15 21.26 -4.04
C THR A 172 1.15 22.01 -4.91
N ASP A 173 2.38 22.17 -4.42
CA ASP A 173 3.46 22.75 -5.21
C ASP A 173 3.72 21.96 -6.49
N PRO A 174 3.91 22.65 -7.63
CA PRO A 174 4.18 21.98 -8.89
C PRO A 174 5.57 21.33 -8.88
N HIS A 175 5.65 20.08 -9.29
CA HIS A 175 6.93 19.43 -9.55
C HIS A 175 7.48 19.90 -10.90
N SER A 176 8.67 20.47 -10.90
CA SER A 176 9.33 20.88 -12.13
C SER A 176 9.72 19.67 -12.99
N LEU A 177 9.81 19.85 -14.31
CA LEU A 177 10.29 18.79 -15.21
C LEU A 177 11.69 18.29 -14.81
N GLN A 178 12.54 19.20 -14.29
CA GLN A 178 13.89 18.83 -13.84
C GLN A 178 13.86 17.91 -12.62
N GLU A 179 12.98 18.15 -11.66
CA GLU A 179 12.76 17.25 -10.49
C GLU A 179 12.23 15.89 -10.92
N LEU A 180 11.30 15.86 -11.86
CA LEU A 180 10.78 14.60 -12.40
C LEU A 180 11.83 13.79 -13.16
N ILE A 181 12.75 14.45 -13.88
CA ILE A 181 13.82 13.78 -14.63
C ILE A 181 15.01 13.40 -13.73
N ARG A 182 15.41 14.26 -12.82
CA ARG A 182 16.63 14.08 -12.01
C ARG A 182 16.39 13.31 -10.70
N GLY A 183 15.15 13.33 -10.17
CA GLY A 183 14.79 12.83 -8.84
C GLY A 183 15.28 13.78 -7.73
N HIS A 184 14.69 13.61 -6.59
CA HIS A 184 15.18 14.19 -5.34
C HIS A 184 16.40 13.41 -4.86
#